data_9062318e98e545811f31eacae02723c9
#
_entry.id   9062318e98e545811f31eacae02723c9
#
_cell.length_a   1.000
_cell.length_b   1.000
_cell.length_c   1.000
_cell.angle_alpha   90.00
_cell.angle_beta   90.00
_cell.angle_gamma   90.00
#
_symmetry.space_group_name_H-M   'P 1'
#
loop_
_entity.id
_entity.type
_entity.pdbx_description
1 polymer ?
#
loop_
_entity_poly.entity_id
_entity_poly.type
_entity_poly.pdbx_seq_one_letter_code
_entity_poly.pdbx_strand_id
1 'polypeptide(L)'
;MCNNENLNKVPYGIRKEEIYKNTEQDKRVRRFMAPTRVVWKSDSDKATVTGEEALFEPRVKQIHFNPGQTCMLTSKGESAGILLDFGVEFHGYVKLYIHSVNPNRVKLRVRFGESVSEAMSEVGGAKNATNDHINRDQIIDVGFLSMPEIGPSGFRFVRIDLLDKDASIGLQSVQGIFTYRELEYKGSFECNDELLNTIWNTAAYTVHLNMQEYVWDGIKRDRLVWIGDIHPETSTIQAVFGYDESVEKSLDLARDESPLPTMMCGMSSYSLWWIMVQYGWYMQNGNREFLESQKAYITELLRFFASRVKENGEEDLPPTRFVDWPTQADPAATHAGLQGILSMALETGAVVCR
;
A
#
# COMPACT_ATOMS: atom_id res chain seq x y z
N MET A 1 -6.08 1.83 -32.77
CA MET A 1 -7.41 2.46 -33.08
C MET A 1 -8.23 2.40 -31.81
N CYS A 2 -8.53 3.52 -31.17
CA CYS A 2 -9.41 3.52 -30.01
C CYS A 2 -10.80 3.04 -30.41
N ASN A 3 -11.29 1.96 -29.80
CA ASN A 3 -12.65 1.50 -30.04
C ASN A 3 -13.65 2.59 -29.64
N ASN A 4 -14.48 3.03 -30.57
CA ASN A 4 -15.53 4.05 -30.36
C ASN A 4 -16.51 3.71 -29.22
N GLU A 5 -16.63 2.43 -28.86
CA GLU A 5 -17.48 1.95 -27.77
C GLU A 5 -17.06 2.44 -26.38
N ASN A 6 -15.79 2.67 -26.15
CA ASN A 6 -15.28 3.18 -24.86
C ASN A 6 -15.48 4.69 -24.68
N LEU A 7 -15.48 5.46 -25.77
CA LEU A 7 -15.68 6.91 -25.72
C LEU A 7 -17.07 7.31 -25.20
N ASN A 8 -18.09 6.47 -25.41
CA ASN A 8 -19.45 6.73 -24.94
C ASN A 8 -19.61 6.60 -23.42
N LYS A 9 -18.66 5.94 -22.75
CA LYS A 9 -18.67 5.73 -21.29
C LYS A 9 -17.99 6.85 -20.50
N VAL A 10 -17.34 7.80 -21.18
CA VAL A 10 -16.65 8.92 -20.51
C VAL A 10 -17.46 10.22 -20.63
N PRO A 11 -17.32 11.14 -19.66
CA PRO A 11 -18.00 12.43 -19.71
C PRO A 11 -17.68 13.20 -20.99
N TYR A 12 -18.65 13.94 -21.51
CA TYR A 12 -18.54 14.66 -22.79
C TYR A 12 -17.27 15.52 -22.91
N GLY A 13 -16.88 16.24 -21.84
CA GLY A 13 -15.69 17.08 -21.84
C GLY A 13 -14.38 16.31 -22.05
N ILE A 14 -14.32 15.04 -21.64
CA ILE A 14 -13.13 14.17 -21.77
C ILE A 14 -13.09 13.47 -23.14
N ARG A 15 -14.19 13.47 -23.90
CA ARG A 15 -14.26 12.83 -25.23
C ARG A 15 -13.42 13.52 -26.31
N LYS A 16 -12.91 14.72 -26.06
CA LYS A 16 -11.96 15.37 -26.95
C LYS A 16 -10.72 14.50 -27.07
N GLU A 17 -10.34 14.16 -28.30
CA GLU A 17 -9.26 13.21 -28.59
C GLU A 17 -7.96 13.54 -27.87
N GLU A 18 -7.59 14.82 -27.81
CA GLU A 18 -6.39 15.32 -27.15
C GLU A 18 -6.40 15.08 -25.62
N ILE A 19 -7.58 15.23 -24.98
CA ILE A 19 -7.73 15.00 -23.54
C ILE A 19 -7.82 13.51 -23.24
N TYR A 20 -8.59 12.76 -24.03
CA TYR A 20 -8.81 11.33 -23.82
C TYR A 20 -7.50 10.53 -23.92
N LYS A 21 -6.62 10.87 -24.85
CA LYS A 21 -5.31 10.22 -24.99
C LYS A 21 -4.38 10.41 -23.78
N ASN A 22 -4.64 11.44 -22.96
CA ASN A 22 -3.85 11.74 -21.76
C ASN A 22 -4.55 11.30 -20.46
N THR A 23 -5.58 10.47 -20.57
CA THR A 23 -6.27 9.93 -19.38
C THR A 23 -6.06 8.44 -19.28
N GLU A 24 -5.75 7.97 -18.07
CA GLU A 24 -5.69 6.56 -17.75
C GLU A 24 -6.85 6.18 -16.84
N GLN A 25 -7.32 4.95 -16.96
CA GLN A 25 -8.34 4.42 -16.05
C GLN A 25 -7.66 3.74 -14.87
N ASP A 26 -7.93 4.25 -13.67
CA ASP A 26 -7.56 3.54 -12.44
C ASP A 26 -8.42 2.26 -12.33
N LYS A 27 -7.76 1.11 -12.24
CA LYS A 27 -8.42 -0.20 -12.12
C LYS A 27 -8.77 -0.57 -10.69
N ARG A 28 -8.37 0.25 -9.73
CA ARG A 28 -8.74 0.06 -8.33
C ARG A 28 -10.18 0.50 -8.10
N VAL A 29 -10.82 -0.18 -7.17
CA VAL A 29 -12.15 0.17 -6.68
C VAL A 29 -12.07 0.87 -5.34
N ARG A 30 -13.14 1.58 -4.98
CA ARG A 30 -13.29 2.26 -3.70
C ARG A 30 -14.49 1.67 -2.96
N ARG A 31 -14.25 1.08 -1.78
CA ARG A 31 -15.30 0.56 -0.90
C ARG A 31 -15.36 1.38 0.39
N PHE A 32 -16.57 1.70 0.83
CA PHE A 32 -16.80 2.50 2.03
C PHE A 32 -17.11 1.59 3.21
N MET A 33 -16.38 1.75 4.30
CA MET A 33 -16.48 0.93 5.50
C MET A 33 -16.75 1.82 6.71
N ALA A 34 -17.70 1.44 7.54
CA ALA A 34 -17.88 2.06 8.85
C ALA A 34 -16.84 1.49 9.85
N PRO A 35 -16.43 2.24 10.88
CA PRO A 35 -15.67 1.69 11.99
C PRO A 35 -16.50 0.62 12.71
N THR A 36 -15.82 -0.36 13.32
CA THR A 36 -16.46 -1.48 14.01
C THR A 36 -16.64 -1.22 15.51
N ARG A 37 -15.80 -0.35 16.08
CA ARG A 37 -15.85 0.02 17.50
C ARG A 37 -15.05 1.28 17.82
N VAL A 38 -15.35 1.87 18.97
CA VAL A 38 -14.49 2.87 19.63
C VAL A 38 -13.50 2.12 20.53
N VAL A 39 -12.21 2.43 20.39
CA VAL A 39 -11.15 1.89 21.25
C VAL A 39 -10.91 2.82 22.44
N TRP A 40 -10.96 4.11 22.19
CA TRP A 40 -10.77 5.15 23.18
C TRP A 40 -11.52 6.41 22.78
N LYS A 41 -12.01 7.16 23.76
CA LYS A 41 -12.59 8.50 23.60
C LYS A 41 -12.30 9.37 24.83
N SER A 42 -12.32 10.67 24.63
CA SER A 42 -12.29 11.63 25.72
C SER A 42 -13.59 11.60 26.53
N ASP A 43 -13.46 11.53 27.85
CA ASP A 43 -14.59 11.52 28.80
C ASP A 43 -14.17 12.24 30.09
N SER A 44 -14.10 13.57 30.04
CA SER A 44 -13.80 14.43 31.18
C SER A 44 -14.64 15.71 31.13
N ASP A 45 -14.67 16.46 32.22
CA ASP A 45 -15.40 17.76 32.28
C ASP A 45 -14.89 18.78 31.24
N LYS A 46 -13.64 18.59 30.74
CA LYS A 46 -12.99 19.51 29.80
C LYS A 46 -12.93 19.00 28.35
N ALA A 47 -13.20 17.71 28.14
CA ALA A 47 -13.17 17.10 26.81
C ALA A 47 -14.11 15.90 26.77
N THR A 48 -15.13 15.94 25.94
CA THR A 48 -16.13 14.86 25.83
C THR A 48 -16.38 14.42 24.41
N VAL A 49 -16.73 13.13 24.27
CA VAL A 49 -17.27 12.56 23.04
C VAL A 49 -18.57 11.83 23.38
N THR A 50 -19.64 12.17 22.68
CA THR A 50 -20.97 11.58 22.88
C THR A 50 -21.64 11.23 21.56
N GLY A 51 -22.54 10.24 21.54
CA GLY A 51 -23.28 9.84 20.33
C GLY A 51 -22.45 9.09 19.31
N GLU A 52 -21.37 8.43 19.73
CA GLU A 52 -20.47 7.66 18.88
C GLU A 52 -21.13 6.50 18.15
N GLU A 53 -22.28 6.03 18.61
CA GLU A 53 -23.07 4.98 17.97
C GLU A 53 -23.47 5.37 16.54
N ALA A 54 -23.63 6.66 16.27
CA ALA A 54 -23.93 7.18 14.93
C ALA A 54 -22.83 6.85 13.90
N LEU A 55 -21.60 6.60 14.34
CA LEU A 55 -20.47 6.31 13.46
C LEU A 55 -20.47 4.88 12.92
N PHE A 56 -21.19 3.94 13.54
CA PHE A 56 -21.20 2.52 13.15
C PHE A 56 -22.19 2.21 12.02
N GLU A 57 -22.98 3.18 11.61
CA GLU A 57 -23.93 3.00 10.53
C GLU A 57 -23.27 3.17 9.15
N PRO A 58 -23.24 2.13 8.29
CA PRO A 58 -22.50 2.16 7.02
C PRO A 58 -23.20 2.94 5.90
N ARG A 59 -24.39 3.44 6.13
CA ARG A 59 -25.29 3.96 5.08
C ARG A 59 -25.04 5.39 4.63
N VAL A 60 -24.22 6.16 5.34
CA VAL A 60 -24.10 7.60 5.06
C VAL A 60 -23.03 7.85 4.02
N LYS A 61 -23.43 8.32 2.84
CA LYS A 61 -22.55 8.76 1.76
C LYS A 61 -22.70 10.23 1.41
N GLN A 62 -23.59 10.93 2.12
CA GLN A 62 -23.94 12.33 1.90
C GLN A 62 -24.28 12.99 3.24
N ILE A 63 -23.93 14.26 3.41
CA ILE A 63 -24.39 15.05 4.56
C ILE A 63 -25.89 15.33 4.42
N HIS A 64 -26.62 15.12 5.49
CA HIS A 64 -28.04 15.42 5.59
C HIS A 64 -28.27 16.70 6.40
N PHE A 65 -29.29 17.48 6.05
CA PHE A 65 -29.70 18.64 6.83
C PHE A 65 -30.18 18.26 8.22
N ASN A 66 -30.89 17.14 8.33
CA ASN A 66 -31.40 16.59 9.58
C ASN A 66 -30.80 15.16 9.74
N PRO A 67 -29.57 15.04 10.25
CA PRO A 67 -28.85 13.77 10.28
C PRO A 67 -29.39 12.80 11.34
N GLY A 68 -30.25 13.27 12.25
CA GLY A 68 -30.61 12.57 13.47
C GLY A 68 -29.48 12.68 14.50
N GLN A 69 -29.03 11.54 15.01
CA GLN A 69 -27.91 11.50 15.94
C GLN A 69 -26.57 11.74 15.23
N THR A 70 -25.68 12.51 15.87
CA THR A 70 -24.31 12.76 15.43
C THR A 70 -23.34 12.49 16.58
N CYS A 71 -22.14 12.07 16.25
CA CYS A 71 -21.05 11.99 17.22
C CYS A 71 -20.49 13.39 17.47
N MET A 72 -20.64 13.86 18.71
CA MET A 72 -20.20 15.20 19.13
C MET A 72 -18.87 15.12 19.88
N LEU A 73 -17.84 15.79 19.37
CA LEU A 73 -16.61 16.08 20.11
C LEU A 73 -16.72 17.50 20.64
N THR A 74 -16.53 17.68 21.95
CA THR A 74 -16.61 18.98 22.61
C THR A 74 -15.38 19.21 23.46
N SER A 75 -14.68 20.31 23.21
CA SER A 75 -13.52 20.80 23.96
C SER A 75 -13.91 22.00 24.84
N LYS A 76 -13.54 21.93 26.12
CA LYS A 76 -13.69 23.01 27.12
C LYS A 76 -12.35 23.22 27.84
N GLY A 77 -11.34 23.68 27.08
CA GLY A 77 -9.98 23.88 27.60
C GLY A 77 -9.02 22.75 27.29
N GLU A 78 -9.48 21.52 27.01
CA GLU A 78 -8.65 20.40 26.57
C GLU A 78 -9.17 19.83 25.23
N SER A 79 -8.26 19.26 24.43
CA SER A 79 -8.59 18.64 23.14
C SER A 79 -9.45 17.40 23.35
N ALA A 80 -10.58 17.32 22.68
CA ALA A 80 -11.43 16.14 22.66
C ALA A 80 -11.04 15.23 21.50
N GLY A 81 -10.99 13.92 21.74
CA GLY A 81 -10.58 12.96 20.71
C GLY A 81 -11.26 11.62 20.82
N ILE A 82 -11.23 10.89 19.71
CA ILE A 82 -11.78 9.54 19.58
C ILE A 82 -10.80 8.68 18.77
N LEU A 83 -10.64 7.40 19.16
CA LEU A 83 -9.90 6.39 18.43
C LEU A 83 -10.85 5.30 17.94
N LEU A 84 -10.92 5.13 16.65
CA LEU A 84 -11.78 4.18 15.94
C LEU A 84 -10.98 2.98 15.43
N ASP A 85 -11.58 1.78 15.49
CA ASP A 85 -11.06 0.55 14.90
C ASP A 85 -11.95 0.15 13.71
N PHE A 86 -11.38 -0.06 12.54
CA PHE A 86 -12.08 -0.54 11.34
C PHE A 86 -12.12 -2.07 11.24
N GLY A 87 -11.54 -2.78 12.21
CA GLY A 87 -11.57 -4.25 12.30
C GLY A 87 -10.51 -4.95 11.47
N VAL A 88 -10.07 -4.36 10.39
CA VAL A 88 -9.06 -4.89 9.45
C VAL A 88 -8.17 -3.76 8.95
N GLU A 89 -6.94 -4.06 8.64
CA GLU A 89 -6.04 -3.14 7.95
C GLU A 89 -6.40 -3.00 6.48
N PHE A 90 -6.28 -1.81 5.93
CA PHE A 90 -6.52 -1.54 4.51
C PHE A 90 -5.73 -0.32 4.03
N HIS A 91 -5.54 -0.23 2.71
CA HIS A 91 -5.00 0.97 2.06
C HIS A 91 -6.13 1.90 1.63
N GLY A 92 -5.96 3.20 1.91
CA GLY A 92 -6.89 4.21 1.41
C GLY A 92 -6.99 5.45 2.28
N TYR A 93 -8.21 5.92 2.47
CA TYR A 93 -8.50 7.22 3.08
C TYR A 93 -9.48 7.06 4.24
N VAL A 94 -9.53 8.07 5.11
CA VAL A 94 -10.69 8.28 5.96
C VAL A 94 -11.48 9.48 5.43
N LYS A 95 -12.81 9.35 5.37
CA LYS A 95 -13.73 10.41 4.99
C LYS A 95 -14.56 10.81 6.19
N LEU A 96 -14.55 12.09 6.52
CA LEU A 96 -15.34 12.66 7.59
C LEU A 96 -16.58 13.33 7.01
N TYR A 97 -17.74 13.09 7.60
CA TYR A 97 -18.99 13.76 7.23
C TYR A 97 -19.32 14.73 8.35
N ILE A 98 -18.91 15.99 8.20
CA ILE A 98 -19.00 17.02 9.25
C ILE A 98 -20.28 17.79 9.08
N HIS A 99 -21.22 17.57 10.01
CA HIS A 99 -22.52 18.24 9.99
C HIS A 99 -22.46 19.64 10.62
N SER A 100 -21.76 19.79 11.73
CA SER A 100 -21.72 21.05 12.49
C SER A 100 -20.35 21.33 13.07
N VAL A 101 -20.01 22.60 13.21
CA VAL A 101 -18.81 23.09 13.89
C VAL A 101 -19.14 24.37 14.67
N ASN A 102 -18.49 24.57 15.81
CA ASN A 102 -18.52 25.79 16.57
C ASN A 102 -17.15 26.04 17.21
N PRO A 103 -16.47 27.17 16.92
CA PRO A 103 -16.84 28.24 15.99
C PRO A 103 -16.88 27.82 14.51
N ASN A 104 -17.10 28.72 13.58
CA ASN A 104 -17.33 28.45 12.15
C ASN A 104 -16.26 27.59 11.46
N ARG A 105 -15.07 27.48 12.03
CA ARG A 105 -13.97 26.62 11.59
C ARG A 105 -13.26 26.06 12.80
N VAL A 106 -12.83 24.81 12.69
CA VAL A 106 -12.07 24.12 13.73
C VAL A 106 -10.92 23.33 13.08
N LYS A 107 -9.88 23.07 13.88
CA LYS A 107 -8.75 22.24 13.49
C LYS A 107 -8.93 20.83 14.02
N LEU A 108 -8.81 19.87 13.11
CA LEU A 108 -8.74 18.45 13.44
C LEU A 108 -7.33 17.93 13.18
N ARG A 109 -6.86 17.07 14.08
CA ARG A 109 -5.71 16.23 13.86
C ARG A 109 -6.18 14.81 13.61
N VAL A 110 -5.80 14.22 12.48
CA VAL A 110 -6.16 12.86 12.10
C VAL A 110 -4.90 12.03 12.04
N ARG A 111 -4.84 10.95 12.83
CA ARG A 111 -3.70 10.04 12.90
C ARG A 111 -4.12 8.63 12.53
N PHE A 112 -3.35 8.03 11.65
CA PHE A 112 -3.50 6.65 11.23
C PHE A 112 -2.56 5.73 12.00
N GLY A 113 -2.92 4.47 12.16
CA GLY A 113 -2.05 3.44 12.72
C GLY A 113 -2.48 2.03 12.32
N GLU A 114 -1.49 1.17 12.12
CA GLU A 114 -1.68 -0.29 11.99
C GLU A 114 -1.99 -0.91 13.36
N SER A 115 -1.55 -0.25 14.42
CA SER A 115 -1.82 -0.60 15.80
C SER A 115 -2.39 0.57 16.59
N VAL A 116 -3.02 0.26 17.74
CA VAL A 116 -3.49 1.27 18.71
C VAL A 116 -2.34 2.13 19.19
N SER A 117 -1.19 1.53 19.53
CA SER A 117 -0.03 2.26 20.03
C SER A 117 0.53 3.23 18.99
N GLU A 118 0.54 2.86 17.71
CA GLU A 118 0.96 3.78 16.64
C GLU A 118 0.00 4.96 16.49
N ALA A 119 -1.32 4.71 16.40
CA ALA A 119 -2.31 5.77 16.27
C ALA A 119 -2.32 6.73 17.48
N MET A 120 -1.92 6.26 18.66
CA MET A 120 -1.86 7.05 19.89
C MET A 120 -0.52 7.77 20.10
N SER A 121 0.53 7.42 19.37
CA SER A 121 1.86 8.02 19.54
C SER A 121 2.10 9.22 18.63
N GLU A 122 3.02 10.10 19.06
CA GLU A 122 3.55 11.17 18.20
C GLU A 122 4.50 10.58 17.14
N VAL A 123 4.56 11.22 15.97
CA VAL A 123 5.54 10.88 14.93
C VAL A 123 6.96 11.12 15.47
N GLY A 124 7.81 10.09 15.37
CA GLY A 124 9.17 10.13 15.93
C GLY A 124 9.24 10.12 17.46
N GLY A 125 8.11 9.97 18.15
CA GLY A 125 8.00 9.90 19.60
C GLY A 125 8.36 8.54 20.20
N ALA A 126 7.60 8.10 21.20
CA ALA A 126 7.79 6.78 21.82
C ALA A 126 7.77 5.67 20.77
N LYS A 127 8.55 4.60 21.00
CA LYS A 127 8.79 3.54 20.01
C LYS A 127 7.60 2.58 19.92
N ASN A 128 6.61 2.92 19.14
CA ASN A 128 5.40 2.13 18.93
C ASN A 128 5.26 1.61 17.50
N ALA A 129 6.10 2.11 16.58
CA ALA A 129 6.13 1.66 15.20
C ALA A 129 7.57 1.68 14.67
N THR A 130 7.90 0.71 13.86
CA THR A 130 9.02 0.78 12.93
C THR A 130 8.58 1.58 11.69
N ASN A 131 9.52 2.15 10.96
CA ASN A 131 9.22 2.86 9.71
C ASN A 131 8.16 3.96 9.87
N ASP A 132 8.25 4.75 10.93
CA ASP A 132 7.33 5.85 11.17
C ASP A 132 7.47 6.94 10.08
N HIS A 133 6.36 7.57 9.71
CA HIS A 133 6.33 8.60 8.67
C HIS A 133 5.28 9.69 8.95
N ILE A 134 5.55 10.90 8.43
CA ILE A 134 4.71 12.07 8.70
C ILE A 134 3.32 11.99 8.07
N ASN A 135 3.14 11.23 6.99
CA ASN A 135 1.86 11.13 6.29
C ASN A 135 0.76 10.49 7.14
N ARG A 136 1.12 9.76 8.21
CA ARG A 136 0.16 9.19 9.15
C ARG A 136 -0.44 10.19 10.14
N ASP A 137 -0.01 11.45 10.11
CA ASP A 137 -0.40 12.48 11.07
C ASP A 137 -0.68 13.79 10.32
N GLN A 138 -1.93 14.14 10.16
CA GLN A 138 -2.36 15.28 9.37
C GLN A 138 -3.24 16.22 10.18
N ILE A 139 -2.98 17.53 10.06
CA ILE A 139 -3.83 18.57 10.64
C ILE A 139 -4.57 19.27 9.51
N ILE A 140 -5.88 19.37 9.65
CA ILE A 140 -6.77 19.98 8.65
C ILE A 140 -7.69 21.03 9.31
N ASP A 141 -8.01 22.06 8.56
CA ASP A 141 -9.06 23.02 8.91
C ASP A 141 -10.38 22.59 8.28
N VAL A 142 -11.43 22.51 9.07
CA VAL A 142 -12.75 22.07 8.62
C VAL A 142 -13.83 23.05 9.02
N GLY A 143 -14.89 23.10 8.22
CA GLY A 143 -16.04 23.94 8.45
C GLY A 143 -17.37 23.17 8.41
N PHE A 144 -18.43 23.89 8.54
CA PHE A 144 -19.82 23.40 8.45
C PHE A 144 -20.08 22.70 7.10
N LEU A 145 -20.80 21.59 7.14
CA LEU A 145 -21.20 20.77 5.97
C LEU A 145 -20.03 20.37 5.05
N SER A 146 -18.88 20.01 5.60
CA SER A 146 -17.71 19.59 4.84
C SER A 146 -17.50 18.07 4.87
N MET A 147 -16.88 17.54 3.80
CA MET A 147 -16.64 16.11 3.64
C MET A 147 -15.20 15.84 3.20
N PRO A 148 -14.19 16.20 4.02
CA PRO A 148 -12.79 15.97 3.67
C PRO A 148 -12.47 14.47 3.59
N GLU A 149 -11.62 14.10 2.61
CA GLU A 149 -10.95 12.81 2.53
C GLU A 149 -9.49 13.02 2.93
N ILE A 150 -9.01 12.27 3.91
CA ILE A 150 -7.68 12.38 4.52
C ILE A 150 -6.92 11.06 4.26
N GLY A 151 -5.68 11.15 3.83
CA GLY A 151 -4.85 10.02 3.40
C GLY A 151 -4.18 10.32 2.07
N PRO A 152 -3.73 9.29 1.27
CA PRO A 152 -3.86 7.87 1.58
C PRO A 152 -2.81 7.35 2.56
N SER A 153 -3.15 6.26 3.26
CA SER A 153 -2.23 5.48 4.10
C SER A 153 -2.70 4.02 4.21
N GLY A 154 -1.82 3.13 4.71
CA GLY A 154 -2.20 1.83 5.24
C GLY A 154 -2.52 1.98 6.73
N PHE A 155 -3.68 1.49 7.17
CA PHE A 155 -4.12 1.61 8.55
C PHE A 155 -5.28 0.69 8.89
N ARG A 156 -5.41 0.40 10.18
CA ARG A 156 -6.60 -0.19 10.79
C ARG A 156 -7.28 0.77 11.75
N PHE A 157 -6.49 1.63 12.42
CA PHE A 157 -6.97 2.54 13.46
C PHE A 157 -6.86 3.99 13.00
N VAL A 158 -7.88 4.79 13.36
CA VAL A 158 -7.89 6.23 13.09
C VAL A 158 -8.21 6.98 14.38
N ARG A 159 -7.29 7.88 14.77
CA ARG A 159 -7.52 8.82 15.85
C ARG A 159 -7.87 10.19 15.28
N ILE A 160 -8.94 10.79 15.81
CA ILE A 160 -9.40 12.13 15.44
C ILE A 160 -9.41 12.97 16.71
N ASP A 161 -8.65 14.05 16.72
CA ASP A 161 -8.58 15.00 17.84
C ASP A 161 -9.08 16.39 17.38
N LEU A 162 -10.00 17.00 18.12
CA LEU A 162 -10.39 18.39 18.00
C LEU A 162 -9.35 19.24 18.74
N LEU A 163 -8.56 20.03 18.02
CA LEU A 163 -7.40 20.73 18.60
C LEU A 163 -7.80 22.06 19.27
N ASP A 164 -8.84 22.70 18.81
CA ASP A 164 -9.31 23.97 19.38
C ASP A 164 -9.92 23.74 20.78
N LYS A 165 -9.54 24.60 21.74
CA LYS A 165 -9.80 24.34 23.16
C LYS A 165 -11.21 24.66 23.63
N ASP A 166 -11.93 25.54 22.97
CA ASP A 166 -13.29 25.93 23.28
C ASP A 166 -14.13 25.82 22.01
N ALA A 167 -14.37 24.57 21.60
CA ALA A 167 -14.96 24.25 20.32
C ALA A 167 -15.79 22.98 20.38
N SER A 168 -16.63 22.79 19.36
CA SER A 168 -17.34 21.53 19.15
C SER A 168 -17.46 21.19 17.68
N ILE A 169 -17.52 19.90 17.39
CA ILE A 169 -17.75 19.36 16.05
C ILE A 169 -18.72 18.19 16.11
N GLY A 170 -19.69 18.18 15.21
CA GLY A 170 -20.65 17.09 15.03
C GLY A 170 -20.32 16.29 13.79
N LEU A 171 -19.91 15.05 13.98
CA LEU A 171 -19.64 14.07 12.92
C LEU A 171 -20.91 13.26 12.67
N GLN A 172 -21.46 13.39 11.48
CA GLN A 172 -22.59 12.56 11.05
C GLN A 172 -22.13 11.13 10.73
N SER A 173 -20.92 10.98 10.20
CA SER A 173 -20.30 9.69 9.90
C SER A 173 -18.79 9.83 9.78
N VAL A 174 -18.07 8.73 10.02
CA VAL A 174 -16.66 8.54 9.67
C VAL A 174 -16.56 7.24 8.88
N GLN A 175 -15.99 7.29 7.68
CA GLN A 175 -15.88 6.12 6.82
C GLN A 175 -14.44 5.93 6.36
N GLY A 176 -13.98 4.70 6.44
CA GLY A 176 -12.79 4.26 5.70
C GLY A 176 -13.14 4.11 4.23
N ILE A 177 -12.25 4.56 3.35
CA ILE A 177 -12.36 4.35 1.90
C ILE A 177 -11.26 3.37 1.53
N PHE A 178 -11.61 2.09 1.46
CA PHE A 178 -10.71 1.04 1.04
C PHE A 178 -10.49 1.10 -0.47
N THR A 179 -9.24 1.29 -0.88
CA THR A 179 -8.82 1.35 -2.29
C THR A 179 -7.97 0.13 -2.59
N TYR A 180 -8.42 -0.70 -3.53
CA TYR A 180 -7.76 -1.97 -3.87
C TYR A 180 -8.15 -2.43 -5.29
N ARG A 181 -7.40 -3.39 -5.85
CA ARG A 181 -7.78 -4.09 -7.10
C ARG A 181 -8.81 -5.17 -6.77
N GLU A 182 -9.93 -5.19 -7.49
CA GLU A 182 -10.98 -6.20 -7.28
C GLU A 182 -10.61 -7.47 -8.03
N LEU A 183 -9.98 -8.41 -7.33
CA LEU A 183 -9.43 -9.64 -7.88
C LEU A 183 -10.14 -10.86 -7.30
N GLU A 184 -10.26 -11.89 -8.12
CA GLU A 184 -10.77 -13.20 -7.70
C GLU A 184 -9.65 -14.02 -7.04
N TYR A 185 -9.92 -14.59 -5.87
CA TYR A 185 -9.05 -15.57 -5.20
C TYR A 185 -9.27 -16.92 -5.87
N LYS A 186 -8.36 -17.34 -6.74
CA LYS A 186 -8.41 -18.58 -7.50
C LYS A 186 -7.73 -19.73 -6.77
N GLY A 187 -6.65 -19.43 -6.06
CA GLY A 187 -5.95 -20.39 -5.23
C GLY A 187 -6.57 -20.49 -3.84
N SER A 188 -6.46 -21.65 -3.23
CA SER A 188 -6.93 -21.91 -1.87
C SER A 188 -5.99 -22.88 -1.16
N PHE A 189 -5.96 -22.79 0.16
CA PHE A 189 -5.27 -23.72 1.04
C PHE A 189 -6.15 -24.00 2.26
N GLU A 190 -6.30 -25.27 2.57
CA GLU A 190 -7.03 -25.73 3.75
C GLU A 190 -6.36 -27.00 4.31
N CYS A 191 -6.18 -27.05 5.62
CA CYS A 191 -5.69 -28.22 6.33
C CYS A 191 -6.33 -28.28 7.73
N ASN A 192 -5.99 -29.32 8.50
CA ASN A 192 -6.50 -29.54 9.87
C ASN A 192 -5.81 -28.65 10.94
N ASP A 193 -4.89 -27.78 10.56
CA ASP A 193 -4.26 -26.82 11.44
C ASP A 193 -4.78 -25.42 11.15
N GLU A 194 -5.60 -24.88 12.02
CA GLU A 194 -6.21 -23.56 11.88
C GLU A 194 -5.19 -22.42 11.84
N LEU A 195 -4.01 -22.60 12.47
CA LEU A 195 -2.96 -21.60 12.41
C LEU A 195 -2.40 -21.49 10.98
N LEU A 196 -2.17 -22.61 10.30
CA LEU A 196 -1.70 -22.62 8.93
C LEU A 196 -2.74 -22.03 7.97
N ASN A 197 -4.02 -22.32 8.16
CA ASN A 197 -5.11 -21.73 7.41
C ASN A 197 -5.12 -20.20 7.59
N THR A 198 -4.94 -19.73 8.82
CA THR A 198 -4.86 -18.30 9.15
C THR A 198 -3.64 -17.64 8.52
N ILE A 199 -2.47 -18.28 8.54
CA ILE A 199 -1.23 -17.80 7.92
C ILE A 199 -1.44 -17.61 6.41
N TRP A 200 -2.01 -18.61 5.72
CA TRP A 200 -2.32 -18.52 4.30
C TRP A 200 -3.22 -17.31 3.98
N ASN A 201 -4.34 -17.20 4.68
CA ASN A 201 -5.31 -16.14 4.45
C ASN A 201 -4.70 -14.74 4.73
N THR A 202 -3.89 -14.63 5.77
CA THR A 202 -3.21 -13.38 6.14
C THR A 202 -2.18 -13.00 5.08
N ALA A 203 -1.36 -13.95 4.62
CA ALA A 203 -0.37 -13.70 3.57
C ALA A 203 -1.04 -13.30 2.23
N ALA A 204 -2.09 -14.02 1.82
CA ALA A 204 -2.86 -13.69 0.63
C ALA A 204 -3.47 -12.28 0.70
N TYR A 205 -4.05 -11.92 1.85
CA TYR A 205 -4.61 -10.59 2.08
C TYR A 205 -3.52 -9.50 2.08
N THR A 206 -2.39 -9.73 2.73
CA THR A 206 -1.25 -8.79 2.77
C THR A 206 -0.78 -8.45 1.36
N VAL A 207 -0.54 -9.47 0.52
CA VAL A 207 -0.12 -9.24 -0.86
C VAL A 207 -1.21 -8.57 -1.68
N HIS A 208 -2.49 -8.92 -1.47
CA HIS A 208 -3.60 -8.23 -2.13
C HIS A 208 -3.62 -6.72 -1.83
N LEU A 209 -3.32 -6.33 -0.59
CA LEU A 209 -3.21 -4.92 -0.23
C LEU A 209 -2.07 -4.21 -0.99
N ASN A 210 -0.96 -4.90 -1.23
CA ASN A 210 0.21 -4.36 -1.95
C ASN A 210 -0.02 -4.27 -3.47
N MET A 211 -0.99 -5.01 -4.02
CA MET A 211 -1.37 -4.94 -5.43
C MET A 211 -2.19 -3.69 -5.72
N GLN A 212 -1.50 -2.59 -5.97
CA GLN A 212 -2.08 -1.29 -6.27
C GLN A 212 -1.96 -0.98 -7.79
N GLU A 213 -1.57 0.21 -8.20
CA GLU A 213 -1.22 0.49 -9.60
C GLU A 213 -0.02 -0.34 -10.06
N TYR A 214 0.93 -0.48 -9.15
CA TYR A 214 2.07 -1.40 -9.17
C TYR A 214 1.97 -2.35 -7.98
N VAL A 215 2.85 -3.34 -7.91
CA VAL A 215 3.06 -4.13 -6.69
C VAL A 215 4.01 -3.34 -5.79
N TRP A 216 3.55 -2.98 -4.59
CA TRP A 216 4.30 -2.20 -3.62
C TRP A 216 4.85 -3.07 -2.50
N ASP A 217 5.98 -2.66 -1.94
CA ASP A 217 6.58 -3.26 -0.74
C ASP A 217 5.68 -3.19 0.51
N GLY A 218 4.77 -2.25 0.54
CA GLY A 218 3.84 -2.05 1.66
C GLY A 218 2.90 -0.88 1.43
N ILE A 219 1.78 -0.87 2.15
CA ILE A 219 0.71 0.11 1.96
C ILE A 219 0.81 1.35 2.85
N LYS A 220 1.59 1.27 3.94
CA LYS A 220 1.73 2.38 4.89
C LYS A 220 2.78 3.38 4.44
N ARG A 221 4.02 2.94 4.24
CA ARG A 221 5.21 3.75 3.93
C ARG A 221 5.88 3.23 2.67
N ASP A 222 6.86 3.91 2.15
CA ASP A 222 7.54 3.76 0.89
C ASP A 222 6.56 3.67 -0.28
N ARG A 223 5.78 2.61 -0.40
CA ARG A 223 4.81 2.38 -1.49
C ARG A 223 5.51 2.43 -2.84
N LEU A 224 6.65 1.76 -2.90
CA LEU A 224 7.55 1.69 -4.03
C LEU A 224 7.64 0.26 -4.56
N VAL A 225 8.16 0.14 -5.77
CA VAL A 225 8.47 -1.15 -6.39
C VAL A 225 9.87 -1.59 -5.94
N TRP A 226 9.95 -2.23 -4.78
CA TRP A 226 11.20 -2.83 -4.28
C TRP A 226 11.37 -4.24 -4.83
N ILE A 227 12.30 -4.44 -5.78
CA ILE A 227 12.43 -5.71 -6.52
C ILE A 227 12.79 -6.91 -5.62
N GLY A 228 13.46 -6.68 -4.49
CA GLY A 228 13.70 -7.74 -3.50
C GLY A 228 12.41 -8.28 -2.90
N ASP A 229 11.43 -7.43 -2.69
CA ASP A 229 10.10 -7.76 -2.15
C ASP A 229 9.22 -8.42 -3.23
N ILE A 230 9.34 -8.00 -4.48
CA ILE A 230 8.56 -8.53 -5.62
C ILE A 230 8.70 -10.05 -5.77
N HIS A 231 9.83 -10.66 -5.41
CA HIS A 231 10.01 -12.10 -5.57
C HIS A 231 9.03 -12.94 -4.72
N PRO A 232 8.90 -12.78 -3.40
CA PRO A 232 7.89 -13.47 -2.61
C PRO A 232 6.46 -13.01 -2.95
N GLU A 233 6.27 -11.75 -3.30
CA GLU A 233 4.96 -11.22 -3.69
C GLU A 233 4.46 -11.87 -4.98
N THR A 234 5.26 -11.95 -6.02
CA THR A 234 4.87 -12.60 -7.28
C THR A 234 4.56 -14.07 -7.11
N SER A 235 5.31 -14.78 -6.26
CA SER A 235 5.01 -16.17 -5.90
C SER A 235 3.64 -16.32 -5.24
N THR A 236 3.30 -15.41 -4.35
CA THR A 236 1.99 -15.36 -3.69
C THR A 236 0.88 -14.95 -4.69
N ILE A 237 1.13 -13.95 -5.54
CA ILE A 237 0.18 -13.52 -6.58
C ILE A 237 -0.17 -14.69 -7.50
N GLN A 238 0.84 -15.43 -7.94
CA GLN A 238 0.65 -16.61 -8.80
C GLN A 238 -0.16 -17.69 -8.10
N ALA A 239 0.11 -17.96 -6.83
CA ALA A 239 -0.58 -18.98 -6.06
C ALA A 239 -2.04 -18.62 -5.76
N VAL A 240 -2.35 -17.34 -5.54
CA VAL A 240 -3.67 -16.88 -5.07
C VAL A 240 -4.52 -16.33 -6.20
N PHE A 241 -3.96 -15.48 -7.07
CA PHE A 241 -4.72 -14.73 -8.10
C PHE A 241 -4.44 -15.22 -9.52
N GLY A 242 -3.28 -15.84 -9.74
CA GLY A 242 -2.78 -16.24 -11.06
C GLY A 242 -2.06 -15.08 -11.75
N TYR A 243 -2.69 -14.49 -12.77
CA TYR A 243 -2.11 -13.36 -13.52
C TYR A 243 -2.73 -12.03 -13.07
N ASP A 244 -1.89 -11.01 -12.91
CA ASP A 244 -2.30 -9.60 -12.85
C ASP A 244 -1.24 -8.72 -13.53
N GLU A 245 -1.70 -7.73 -14.29
CA GLU A 245 -0.82 -6.82 -15.05
C GLU A 245 0.07 -5.92 -14.18
N SER A 246 -0.29 -5.72 -12.90
CA SER A 246 0.52 -4.89 -11.98
C SER A 246 1.92 -5.46 -11.79
N VAL A 247 2.08 -6.79 -11.92
CA VAL A 247 3.39 -7.45 -11.88
C VAL A 247 4.24 -7.04 -13.08
N GLU A 248 3.70 -7.19 -14.29
CA GLU A 248 4.44 -6.84 -15.52
C GLU A 248 4.78 -5.35 -15.56
N LYS A 249 3.85 -4.49 -15.18
CA LYS A 249 4.10 -3.04 -15.02
C LYS A 249 5.23 -2.75 -14.02
N SER A 250 5.28 -3.47 -12.90
CA SER A 250 6.33 -3.30 -11.89
C SER A 250 7.70 -3.74 -12.39
N LEU A 251 7.74 -4.85 -13.14
CA LEU A 251 8.97 -5.36 -13.74
C LEU A 251 9.48 -4.43 -14.84
N ASP A 252 8.59 -3.85 -15.66
CA ASP A 252 8.93 -2.86 -16.67
C ASP A 252 9.46 -1.57 -16.04
N LEU A 253 8.78 -1.06 -15.00
CA LEU A 253 9.21 0.13 -14.26
C LEU A 253 10.64 -0.04 -13.74
N ALA A 254 10.92 -1.15 -13.07
CA ALA A 254 12.25 -1.41 -12.50
C ALA A 254 13.35 -1.51 -13.59
N ARG A 255 13.04 -2.11 -14.73
CA ARG A 255 13.93 -2.15 -15.89
C ARG A 255 14.22 -0.76 -16.43
N ASP A 256 13.17 0.02 -16.66
CA ASP A 256 13.26 1.32 -17.32
C ASP A 256 13.96 2.37 -16.45
N GLU A 257 13.82 2.27 -15.12
CA GLU A 257 14.54 3.11 -14.16
C GLU A 257 16.00 2.70 -13.94
N SER A 258 16.40 1.51 -14.43
CA SER A 258 17.73 0.93 -14.15
C SER A 258 18.49 0.57 -15.44
N PRO A 259 18.79 1.55 -16.32
CA PRO A 259 19.64 1.28 -17.48
C PRO A 259 21.04 0.84 -17.03
N LEU A 260 21.56 -0.23 -17.63
CA LEU A 260 22.89 -0.77 -17.26
C LEU A 260 24.00 0.27 -17.43
N PRO A 261 24.96 0.35 -16.53
CA PRO A 261 25.25 -0.61 -15.44
C PRO A 261 24.56 -0.32 -14.11
N THR A 262 23.53 0.49 -14.07
CA THR A 262 22.77 0.80 -12.85
C THR A 262 22.04 -0.44 -12.35
N MET A 263 22.19 -0.75 -11.06
CA MET A 263 21.48 -1.85 -10.43
C MET A 263 20.10 -1.40 -9.94
N MET A 264 19.11 -2.27 -10.07
CA MET A 264 17.73 -2.01 -9.60
C MET A 264 17.71 -1.67 -8.11
N CYS A 265 17.05 -0.60 -7.75
CA CYS A 265 17.04 -0.03 -6.40
C CYS A 265 18.47 0.21 -5.83
N GLY A 266 19.47 0.31 -6.68
CA GLY A 266 20.89 0.48 -6.29
C GLY A 266 21.57 -0.77 -5.76
N MET A 267 20.94 -1.95 -5.81
CA MET A 267 21.45 -3.20 -5.21
C MET A 267 21.60 -4.33 -6.22
N SER A 268 22.78 -4.96 -6.26
CA SER A 268 23.04 -6.08 -7.19
C SER A 268 22.10 -7.26 -6.98
N SER A 269 21.77 -7.60 -5.74
CA SER A 269 20.82 -8.65 -5.39
C SER A 269 19.45 -8.42 -6.03
N TYR A 270 18.98 -7.19 -6.10
CA TYR A 270 17.65 -6.87 -6.65
C TYR A 270 17.60 -7.09 -8.16
N SER A 271 18.65 -6.72 -8.89
CA SER A 271 18.75 -7.05 -10.31
C SER A 271 18.85 -8.57 -10.57
N LEU A 272 19.46 -9.32 -9.65
CA LEU A 272 19.48 -10.79 -9.70
C LEU A 272 18.11 -11.39 -9.41
N TRP A 273 17.39 -10.88 -8.40
CA TRP A 273 16.02 -11.27 -8.11
C TRP A 273 15.09 -11.00 -9.28
N TRP A 274 15.23 -9.88 -9.97
CA TRP A 274 14.44 -9.55 -11.14
C TRP A 274 14.54 -10.62 -12.25
N ILE A 275 15.75 -11.17 -12.51
CA ILE A 275 15.94 -12.27 -13.47
C ILE A 275 15.12 -13.49 -13.03
N MET A 276 15.19 -13.87 -11.76
CA MET A 276 14.46 -15.02 -11.23
C MET A 276 12.94 -14.82 -11.26
N VAL A 277 12.49 -13.60 -11.00
CA VAL A 277 11.07 -13.25 -11.12
C VAL A 277 10.58 -13.38 -12.56
N GLN A 278 11.33 -12.90 -13.55
CA GLN A 278 10.99 -13.06 -14.97
C GLN A 278 10.79 -14.54 -15.36
N TYR A 279 11.68 -15.40 -14.89
CA TYR A 279 11.55 -16.84 -15.11
C TYR A 279 10.31 -17.42 -14.43
N GLY A 280 10.15 -17.19 -13.13
CA GLY A 280 9.01 -17.71 -12.36
C GLY A 280 7.68 -17.20 -12.92
N TRP A 281 7.61 -15.92 -13.29
CA TRP A 281 6.42 -15.33 -13.87
C TRP A 281 6.04 -15.97 -15.20
N TYR A 282 7.02 -16.13 -16.10
CA TYR A 282 6.79 -16.79 -17.39
C TYR A 282 6.39 -18.26 -17.25
N MET A 283 7.04 -19.01 -16.37
CA MET A 283 6.75 -20.43 -16.17
C MET A 283 5.34 -20.70 -15.68
N GLN A 284 4.74 -19.74 -14.98
CA GLN A 284 3.38 -19.85 -14.45
C GLN A 284 2.30 -19.40 -15.45
N ASN A 285 2.52 -18.27 -16.13
CA ASN A 285 1.47 -17.65 -16.94
C ASN A 285 1.66 -17.84 -18.45
N GLY A 286 2.88 -18.20 -18.91
CA GLY A 286 3.17 -18.45 -20.32
C GLY A 286 3.11 -17.21 -21.22
N ASN A 287 3.16 -15.97 -20.65
CA ASN A 287 3.12 -14.73 -21.45
C ASN A 287 4.45 -14.53 -22.20
N ARG A 288 4.55 -15.16 -23.35
CA ARG A 288 5.73 -15.10 -24.21
C ARG A 288 5.97 -13.70 -24.78
N GLU A 289 4.94 -12.97 -25.09
CA GLU A 289 5.04 -11.61 -25.65
C GLU A 289 5.74 -10.69 -24.64
N PHE A 290 5.34 -10.74 -23.37
CA PHE A 290 6.01 -10.00 -22.30
C PHE A 290 7.47 -10.42 -22.16
N LEU A 291 7.76 -11.73 -22.08
CA LEU A 291 9.12 -12.23 -21.94
C LEU A 291 10.02 -11.80 -23.12
N GLU A 292 9.54 -11.88 -24.36
CA GLU A 292 10.30 -11.44 -25.54
C GLU A 292 10.58 -9.91 -25.48
N SER A 293 9.69 -9.12 -24.91
CA SER A 293 9.92 -7.69 -24.72
C SER A 293 11.07 -7.41 -23.73
N GLN A 294 11.34 -8.32 -22.79
CA GLN A 294 12.42 -8.22 -21.79
C GLN A 294 13.77 -8.72 -22.32
N LYS A 295 13.78 -9.46 -23.42
CA LYS A 295 14.94 -10.23 -23.92
C LYS A 295 16.23 -9.44 -24.04
N ALA A 296 16.16 -8.24 -24.60
CA ALA A 296 17.37 -7.42 -24.79
C ALA A 296 18.02 -7.10 -23.44
N TYR A 297 17.22 -6.60 -22.51
CA TYR A 297 17.72 -6.23 -21.17
C TYR A 297 18.19 -7.45 -20.37
N ILE A 298 17.43 -8.55 -20.36
CA ILE A 298 17.84 -9.81 -19.70
C ILE A 298 19.21 -10.26 -20.23
N THR A 299 19.39 -10.27 -21.55
CA THR A 299 20.65 -10.71 -22.17
C THR A 299 21.84 -9.85 -21.76
N GLU A 300 21.68 -8.55 -21.74
CA GLU A 300 22.72 -7.61 -21.33
C GLU A 300 23.03 -7.71 -19.84
N LEU A 301 22.00 -7.84 -19.00
CA LEU A 301 22.12 -8.00 -17.55
C LEU A 301 22.85 -9.31 -17.20
N LEU A 302 22.54 -10.42 -17.87
CA LEU A 302 23.22 -11.70 -17.69
C LEU A 302 24.69 -11.62 -18.11
N ARG A 303 25.02 -10.96 -19.23
CA ARG A 303 26.41 -10.75 -19.66
C ARG A 303 27.17 -9.89 -18.63
N PHE A 304 26.52 -8.84 -18.11
CA PHE A 304 27.10 -8.04 -17.06
C PHE A 304 27.42 -8.88 -15.82
N PHE A 305 26.50 -9.66 -15.31
CA PHE A 305 26.74 -10.51 -14.14
C PHE A 305 27.73 -11.63 -14.40
N ALA A 306 27.72 -12.26 -15.57
CA ALA A 306 28.74 -13.26 -15.95
C ALA A 306 30.14 -12.66 -15.93
N SER A 307 30.31 -11.40 -16.33
CA SER A 307 31.59 -10.70 -16.26
C SER A 307 32.07 -10.37 -14.84
N ARG A 308 31.21 -10.54 -13.85
CA ARG A 308 31.45 -10.31 -12.41
C ARG A 308 31.73 -11.60 -11.64
N VAL A 309 32.02 -12.69 -12.35
CA VAL A 309 32.52 -13.93 -11.77
C VAL A 309 34.03 -13.98 -11.98
N LYS A 310 34.80 -14.05 -10.88
CA LYS A 310 36.26 -14.15 -10.92
C LYS A 310 36.71 -15.51 -11.46
N GLU A 311 38.00 -15.64 -11.82
CA GLU A 311 38.60 -16.93 -12.29
C GLU A 311 38.43 -18.07 -11.27
N ASN A 312 38.41 -17.76 -9.97
CA ASN A 312 38.21 -18.74 -8.92
C ASN A 312 36.73 -19.07 -8.65
N GLY A 313 35.79 -18.47 -9.42
CA GLY A 313 34.36 -18.67 -9.30
C GLY A 313 33.65 -17.74 -8.29
N GLU A 314 34.40 -16.93 -7.55
CA GLU A 314 33.80 -15.97 -6.59
C GLU A 314 33.14 -14.80 -7.30
N GLU A 315 32.07 -14.31 -6.71
CA GLU A 315 31.40 -13.09 -7.17
C GLU A 315 32.23 -11.82 -6.91
N ASP A 316 32.15 -10.88 -7.81
CA ASP A 316 32.73 -9.53 -7.72
C ASP A 316 31.68 -8.49 -8.07
N LEU A 317 30.58 -8.56 -7.35
CA LEU A 317 29.42 -7.70 -7.60
C LEU A 317 29.71 -6.25 -7.20
N PRO A 318 29.05 -5.27 -7.87
CA PRO A 318 29.20 -3.86 -7.54
C PRO A 318 28.97 -3.52 -6.07
N PRO A 319 29.44 -2.35 -5.61
CA PRO A 319 29.12 -1.83 -4.28
C PRO A 319 27.62 -1.81 -3.98
N THR A 320 27.24 -1.55 -2.77
CA THR A 320 25.88 -1.74 -2.25
C THR A 320 25.54 -3.23 -2.17
N ARG A 321 26.35 -3.90 -1.39
CA ARG A 321 26.26 -5.34 -1.13
C ARG A 321 25.18 -5.57 -0.07
N PHE A 322 24.01 -5.91 -0.52
CA PHE A 322 22.82 -6.13 0.31
C PHE A 322 22.14 -7.43 -0.10
N VAL A 323 21.85 -8.28 0.84
CA VAL A 323 21.01 -9.47 0.66
C VAL A 323 19.73 -9.28 1.46
N ASP A 324 19.87 -8.96 2.75
CA ASP A 324 18.79 -8.81 3.70
C ASP A 324 19.27 -8.01 4.91
N TRP A 325 18.38 -7.37 5.64
CA TRP A 325 18.68 -6.57 6.82
C TRP A 325 19.44 -7.35 7.91
N PRO A 326 19.09 -8.62 8.26
CA PRO A 326 19.83 -9.40 9.23
C PRO A 326 21.30 -9.67 8.86
N THR A 327 21.60 -9.79 7.57
CA THR A 327 22.97 -10.10 7.11
C THR A 327 23.82 -8.86 6.80
N GLN A 328 23.21 -7.67 6.75
CA GLN A 328 23.88 -6.44 6.33
C GLN A 328 25.13 -6.11 7.18
N ALA A 329 25.12 -6.44 8.45
CA ALA A 329 26.25 -6.21 9.36
C ALA A 329 27.34 -7.30 9.28
N ASP A 330 27.11 -8.41 8.56
CA ASP A 330 28.02 -9.52 8.38
C ASP A 330 28.49 -9.63 6.92
N PRO A 331 29.70 -9.15 6.57
CA PRO A 331 30.21 -9.21 5.20
C PRO A 331 30.37 -10.64 4.67
N ALA A 332 30.66 -11.62 5.53
CA ALA A 332 30.82 -13.02 5.10
C ALA A 332 29.47 -13.64 4.74
N ALA A 333 28.44 -13.40 5.57
CA ALA A 333 27.07 -13.84 5.29
C ALA A 333 26.52 -13.15 4.02
N THR A 334 26.75 -11.84 3.87
CA THR A 334 26.37 -11.09 2.67
C THR A 334 27.05 -11.66 1.42
N HIS A 335 28.36 -11.95 1.48
CA HIS A 335 29.09 -12.55 0.36
C HIS A 335 28.54 -13.93 -0.02
N ALA A 336 28.34 -14.80 0.96
CA ALA A 336 27.76 -16.13 0.74
C ALA A 336 26.36 -16.06 0.12
N GLY A 337 25.52 -15.16 0.60
CA GLY A 337 24.17 -14.92 0.05
C GLY A 337 24.21 -14.42 -1.39
N LEU A 338 25.03 -13.41 -1.69
CA LEU A 338 25.20 -12.88 -3.04
C LEU A 338 25.75 -13.91 -4.01
N GLN A 339 26.71 -14.75 -3.59
CA GLN A 339 27.23 -15.86 -4.37
C GLN A 339 26.11 -16.86 -4.74
N GLY A 340 25.26 -17.21 -3.78
CA GLY A 340 24.12 -18.12 -4.00
C GLY A 340 23.11 -17.52 -4.98
N ILE A 341 22.70 -16.28 -4.75
CA ILE A 341 21.70 -15.58 -5.61
C ILE A 341 22.26 -15.41 -7.02
N LEU A 342 23.54 -15.07 -7.18
CA LEU A 342 24.20 -14.96 -8.50
C LEU A 342 24.16 -16.28 -9.27
N SER A 343 24.51 -17.41 -8.61
CA SER A 343 24.45 -18.73 -9.23
C SER A 343 23.04 -19.06 -9.71
N MET A 344 22.05 -18.89 -8.84
CA MET A 344 20.62 -19.13 -9.17
C MET A 344 20.14 -18.25 -10.33
N ALA A 345 20.49 -16.97 -10.33
CA ALA A 345 20.06 -16.04 -11.37
C ALA A 345 20.70 -16.36 -12.73
N LEU A 346 21.99 -16.76 -12.78
CA LEU A 346 22.65 -17.18 -14.01
C LEU A 346 22.09 -18.49 -14.57
N GLU A 347 21.82 -19.48 -13.70
CA GLU A 347 21.17 -20.73 -14.10
C GLU A 347 19.77 -20.49 -14.66
N THR A 348 18.97 -19.71 -13.94
CA THR A 348 17.60 -19.36 -14.32
C THR A 348 17.57 -18.55 -15.62
N GLY A 349 18.45 -17.55 -15.73
CA GLY A 349 18.59 -16.74 -16.93
C GLY A 349 19.03 -17.53 -18.16
N ALA A 350 19.90 -18.53 -17.99
CA ALA A 350 20.30 -19.44 -19.09
C ALA A 350 19.11 -20.26 -19.61
N VAL A 351 18.13 -20.59 -18.75
CA VAL A 351 16.89 -21.26 -19.19
C VAL A 351 16.00 -20.31 -19.97
N VAL A 352 15.81 -19.08 -19.47
CA VAL A 352 14.98 -18.05 -20.11
C VAL A 352 15.51 -17.67 -21.51
N CYS A 353 16.81 -17.75 -21.74
CA CYS A 353 17.44 -17.39 -23.03
C CYS A 353 17.42 -18.52 -24.08
N ARG A 354 16.95 -19.72 -23.75
CA ARG A 354 16.79 -20.85 -24.67
C ARG A 354 15.42 -20.88 -25.33
#